data_4a2300a838036b07f3487b2251257689
#
_entry.id   4a2300a838036b07f3487b2251257689
#
_cell.length_a   1.000
_cell.length_b   1.000
_cell.length_c   1.000
_cell.angle_alpha   90.00
_cell.angle_beta   90.00
_cell.angle_gamma   90.00
#
_symmetry.space_group_name_H-M   'P 1'
#
loop_
_entity.id
_entity.type
_entity.pdbx_description
1 polymer ?
#
loop_
_entity_poly.entity_id
_entity_poly.type
_entity_poly.pdbx_seq_one_letter_code
_entity_poly.pdbx_strand_id
1 'polypeptide(L)'
;MKRIVLLVGGVETLAYFSIQMGNEWKRMGYKVFYFDLEDERNSAKKLRRFIKPGETVLVTFNFEGLEREAGVYREGIGYVWDEYAVPCYNIAVDHPYYYHERLADLPKKYYHISIDRLHEDYFKHFYPEFTHRGFLPLAGSSLEELCKPNSGKEDGKQSVEYPAEANRKPVEKKYNVIMTGNFTPTSFCEPYIHWINDEYAAFYQGIIDDIIAHPHRTVEEVALEHCEREMGENTYKDLRMALHRMIFIDIYVRNYWRREAVKVLVDAGIQVDVFGKGWDELTCEHPENMILHPQTTSEECLKAIAASKISLNVMPWFKD
;
A
#
# COMPACT_ATOMS: atom_id res chain seq x y z
N MET A 1 14.84 -8.37 -21.14
CA MET A 1 13.55 -7.67 -21.27
C MET A 1 13.82 -6.20 -21.56
N LYS A 2 13.01 -5.55 -22.40
CA LYS A 2 13.29 -4.17 -22.85
C LYS A 2 12.07 -3.26 -22.72
N ARG A 3 10.91 -3.82 -22.35
CA ARG A 3 9.61 -3.15 -22.31
C ARG A 3 8.94 -3.43 -20.97
N ILE A 4 8.46 -2.39 -20.34
CA ILE A 4 7.82 -2.46 -19.04
C ILE A 4 6.43 -1.80 -19.15
N VAL A 5 5.41 -2.49 -18.67
CA VAL A 5 4.07 -1.95 -18.52
C VAL A 5 3.86 -1.64 -17.05
N LEU A 6 3.32 -0.46 -16.77
CA LEU A 6 2.94 0.03 -15.45
C LEU A 6 1.48 0.46 -15.47
N LEU A 7 0.81 0.45 -14.33
CA LEU A 7 -0.57 0.91 -14.18
C LEU A 7 -0.59 2.31 -13.56
N VAL A 8 -1.55 3.13 -14.01
CA VAL A 8 -1.88 4.45 -13.48
C VAL A 8 -3.40 4.65 -13.55
N GLY A 9 -3.91 5.70 -12.93
CA GLY A 9 -5.36 6.00 -12.94
C GLY A 9 -6.18 5.17 -11.94
N GLY A 10 -5.53 4.34 -11.12
CA GLY A 10 -6.14 3.65 -9.99
C GLY A 10 -5.94 4.42 -8.68
N VAL A 11 -5.34 3.76 -7.68
CA VAL A 11 -5.00 4.41 -6.41
C VAL A 11 -3.89 5.44 -6.63
N GLU A 12 -4.12 6.69 -6.22
CA GLU A 12 -3.20 7.83 -6.48
C GLU A 12 -1.77 7.56 -6.04
N THR A 13 -1.58 7.02 -4.83
CA THR A 13 -0.25 6.70 -4.29
C THR A 13 0.46 5.63 -5.12
N LEU A 14 -0.26 4.60 -5.57
CA LEU A 14 0.30 3.54 -6.40
C LEU A 14 0.67 4.07 -7.80
N ALA A 15 -0.18 4.93 -8.38
CA ALA A 15 0.11 5.61 -9.63
C ALA A 15 1.34 6.53 -9.53
N TYR A 16 1.48 7.27 -8.41
CA TYR A 16 2.66 8.09 -8.14
C TYR A 16 3.94 7.24 -8.17
N PHE A 17 4.00 6.14 -7.41
CA PHE A 17 5.18 5.27 -7.39
C PHE A 17 5.42 4.56 -8.72
N SER A 18 4.37 4.16 -9.42
CA SER A 18 4.47 3.63 -10.78
C SER A 18 5.16 4.63 -11.73
N ILE A 19 4.80 5.91 -11.65
CA ILE A 19 5.42 6.96 -12.46
C ILE A 19 6.89 7.16 -12.09
N GLN A 20 7.22 7.20 -10.79
CA GLN A 20 8.60 7.35 -10.32
C GLN A 20 9.49 6.19 -10.82
N MET A 21 9.05 4.95 -10.61
CA MET A 21 9.77 3.77 -11.10
C MET A 21 9.92 3.79 -12.64
N GLY A 22 8.85 4.16 -13.34
CA GLY A 22 8.87 4.24 -14.81
C GLY A 22 9.83 5.29 -15.32
N ASN A 23 9.99 6.41 -14.65
CA ASN A 23 10.95 7.44 -15.00
C ASN A 23 12.39 6.93 -14.84
N GLU A 24 12.70 6.19 -13.76
CA GLU A 24 14.01 5.57 -13.59
C GLU A 24 14.29 4.53 -14.67
N TRP A 25 13.33 3.67 -14.99
CA TRP A 25 13.52 2.69 -16.04
C TRP A 25 13.69 3.32 -17.44
N LYS A 26 13.03 4.44 -17.72
CA LYS A 26 13.29 5.22 -18.96
C LYS A 26 14.72 5.74 -18.99
N ARG A 27 15.24 6.26 -17.86
CA ARG A 27 16.66 6.69 -17.74
C ARG A 27 17.64 5.53 -17.98
N MET A 28 17.27 4.34 -17.54
CA MET A 28 18.04 3.09 -17.78
C MET A 28 17.88 2.56 -19.21
N GLY A 29 17.12 3.22 -20.09
CA GLY A 29 16.94 2.85 -21.49
C GLY A 29 15.82 1.85 -21.77
N TYR A 30 14.97 1.54 -20.79
CA TYR A 30 13.78 0.72 -21.02
C TYR A 30 12.68 1.51 -21.72
N LYS A 31 11.85 0.81 -22.51
CA LYS A 31 10.59 1.38 -23.01
C LYS A 31 9.50 1.15 -21.99
N VAL A 32 8.90 2.22 -21.49
CA VAL A 32 7.84 2.18 -20.49
C VAL A 32 6.52 2.58 -21.12
N PHE A 33 5.48 1.81 -20.84
CA PHE A 33 4.09 2.09 -21.20
C PHE A 33 3.27 2.19 -19.91
N TYR A 34 2.52 3.27 -19.76
CA TYR A 34 1.56 3.44 -18.69
C TYR A 34 0.18 3.05 -19.21
N PHE A 35 -0.39 2.02 -18.61
CA PHE A 35 -1.79 1.64 -18.80
C PHE A 35 -2.64 2.46 -17.85
N ASP A 36 -3.52 3.28 -18.39
CA ASP A 36 -4.40 4.15 -17.62
C ASP A 36 -5.72 3.45 -17.37
N LEU A 37 -6.03 3.21 -16.09
CA LEU A 37 -7.26 2.56 -15.62
C LEU A 37 -8.49 3.48 -15.76
N GLU A 38 -8.30 4.81 -15.82
CA GLU A 38 -9.40 5.74 -16.12
C GLU A 38 -9.77 5.75 -17.62
N ASP A 39 -8.84 5.30 -18.48
CA ASP A 39 -9.06 5.20 -19.93
C ASP A 39 -8.64 3.82 -20.47
N GLU A 40 -9.21 2.77 -19.87
CA GLU A 40 -8.89 1.37 -20.19
C GLU A 40 -9.03 1.05 -21.68
N ARG A 41 -10.09 1.57 -22.34
CA ARG A 41 -10.39 1.26 -23.73
C ARG A 41 -9.28 1.71 -24.70
N ASN A 42 -8.76 2.92 -24.53
CA ASN A 42 -7.69 3.43 -25.37
C ASN A 42 -6.34 2.85 -24.96
N SER A 43 -6.14 2.67 -23.64
CA SER A 43 -4.95 2.00 -23.10
C SER A 43 -4.81 0.57 -23.62
N ALA A 44 -5.88 -0.22 -23.67
CA ALA A 44 -5.87 -1.57 -24.23
C ALA A 44 -5.46 -1.62 -25.71
N LYS A 45 -5.97 -0.67 -26.52
CA LYS A 45 -5.60 -0.58 -27.94
C LYS A 45 -4.11 -0.26 -28.14
N LYS A 46 -3.56 0.64 -27.32
CA LYS A 46 -2.14 1.04 -27.35
C LYS A 46 -1.27 -0.07 -26.79
N LEU A 47 -1.70 -0.74 -25.71
CA LEU A 47 -1.01 -1.85 -25.07
C LEU A 47 -0.72 -2.99 -26.05
N ARG A 48 -1.71 -3.43 -26.83
CA ARG A 48 -1.54 -4.50 -27.83
C ARG A 48 -0.48 -4.18 -28.89
N ARG A 49 -0.26 -2.91 -29.21
CA ARG A 49 0.81 -2.46 -30.11
C ARG A 49 2.15 -2.38 -29.40
N PHE A 50 2.12 -2.16 -28.08
CA PHE A 50 3.34 -2.03 -27.28
C PHE A 50 3.92 -3.39 -26.90
N ILE A 51 3.09 -4.36 -26.52
CA ILE A 51 3.54 -5.68 -26.06
C ILE A 51 4.33 -6.39 -27.18
N LYS A 52 5.45 -6.97 -26.75
CA LYS A 52 6.23 -7.94 -27.54
C LYS A 52 6.51 -9.16 -26.67
N PRO A 53 6.08 -10.37 -27.11
CA PRO A 53 6.38 -11.61 -26.39
C PRO A 53 7.88 -11.77 -26.14
N GLY A 54 8.23 -12.18 -24.91
CA GLY A 54 9.63 -12.37 -24.51
C GLY A 54 10.43 -11.09 -24.20
N GLU A 55 9.91 -9.90 -24.60
CA GLU A 55 10.56 -8.61 -24.30
C GLU A 55 9.82 -7.77 -23.26
N THR A 56 8.55 -8.06 -22.99
CA THR A 56 7.66 -7.25 -22.16
C THR A 56 7.44 -7.89 -20.80
N VAL A 57 7.39 -7.06 -19.75
CA VAL A 57 6.92 -7.42 -18.39
C VAL A 57 5.86 -6.44 -17.94
N LEU A 58 4.94 -6.91 -17.10
CA LEU A 58 4.09 -6.08 -16.27
C LEU A 58 4.77 -5.93 -14.90
N VAL A 59 4.81 -4.72 -14.37
CA VAL A 59 5.07 -4.45 -12.95
C VAL A 59 3.91 -3.63 -12.43
N THR A 60 3.29 -4.08 -11.36
CA THR A 60 2.10 -3.45 -10.79
C THR A 60 2.13 -3.49 -9.28
N PHE A 61 1.27 -2.69 -8.66
CA PHE A 61 1.03 -2.67 -7.22
C PHE A 61 -0.37 -3.21 -6.92
N ASN A 62 -0.51 -3.94 -5.81
CA ASN A 62 -1.79 -4.34 -5.24
C ASN A 62 -2.81 -4.89 -6.25
N PHE A 63 -2.32 -5.68 -7.21
CA PHE A 63 -3.13 -6.37 -8.24
C PHE A 63 -3.79 -5.47 -9.29
N GLU A 64 -3.51 -4.16 -9.34
CA GLU A 64 -4.00 -3.32 -10.45
C GLU A 64 -3.60 -3.94 -11.80
N GLY A 65 -4.55 -4.11 -12.73
CA GLY A 65 -4.37 -4.82 -14.00
C GLY A 65 -4.40 -6.35 -13.89
N LEU A 66 -4.70 -6.91 -12.72
CA LEU A 66 -4.83 -8.34 -12.44
C LEU A 66 -6.18 -8.70 -11.80
N GLU A 67 -7.16 -7.76 -11.78
CA GLU A 67 -8.49 -7.91 -11.19
C GLU A 67 -9.60 -8.00 -12.24
N ARG A 68 -9.30 -8.58 -13.40
CA ARG A 68 -10.23 -8.71 -14.52
C ARG A 68 -10.73 -7.38 -15.10
N GLU A 69 -9.92 -6.32 -15.03
CA GLU A 69 -10.24 -5.05 -15.67
C GLU A 69 -10.50 -5.24 -17.16
N ALA A 70 -11.54 -4.58 -17.68
CA ALA A 70 -12.05 -4.82 -19.04
C ALA A 70 -11.02 -4.57 -20.15
N GLY A 71 -10.02 -3.72 -19.89
CA GLY A 71 -8.94 -3.42 -20.83
C GLY A 71 -7.92 -4.56 -20.99
N VAL A 72 -7.76 -5.41 -19.99
CA VAL A 72 -6.73 -6.47 -19.92
C VAL A 72 -7.29 -7.88 -19.72
N TYR A 73 -8.58 -8.03 -19.45
CA TYR A 73 -9.25 -9.31 -19.27
C TYR A 73 -10.45 -9.44 -20.25
N ARG A 74 -10.72 -10.66 -20.69
CA ARG A 74 -11.94 -11.01 -21.44
C ARG A 74 -12.54 -12.29 -20.91
N GLU A 75 -13.85 -12.23 -20.64
CA GLU A 75 -14.62 -13.40 -20.20
C GLU A 75 -14.47 -14.56 -21.20
N GLY A 76 -14.24 -15.76 -20.69
CA GLY A 76 -14.03 -16.97 -21.50
C GLY A 76 -12.69 -17.07 -22.25
N ILE A 77 -11.86 -16.02 -22.23
CA ILE A 77 -10.54 -16.01 -22.89
C ILE A 77 -9.40 -15.88 -21.84
N GLY A 78 -9.58 -15.00 -20.85
CA GLY A 78 -8.58 -14.72 -19.81
C GLY A 78 -7.83 -13.41 -20.02
N TYR A 79 -6.67 -13.32 -19.38
CA TYR A 79 -5.82 -12.12 -19.37
C TYR A 79 -5.03 -11.95 -20.67
N VAL A 80 -4.87 -10.70 -21.10
CA VAL A 80 -3.95 -10.34 -22.19
C VAL A 80 -2.50 -10.73 -21.85
N TRP A 81 -2.17 -10.78 -20.58
CA TRP A 81 -0.85 -11.21 -20.09
C TRP A 81 -0.56 -12.66 -20.45
N ASP A 82 -1.55 -13.54 -20.40
CA ASP A 82 -1.43 -14.94 -20.83
C ASP A 82 -1.37 -15.08 -22.34
N GLU A 83 -2.18 -14.30 -23.07
CA GLU A 83 -2.19 -14.26 -24.53
C GLU A 83 -0.79 -13.98 -25.10
N TYR A 84 -0.05 -13.06 -24.47
CA TYR A 84 1.30 -12.68 -24.91
C TYR A 84 2.42 -13.27 -24.04
N ALA A 85 2.11 -14.16 -23.11
CA ALA A 85 3.03 -14.79 -22.18
C ALA A 85 3.89 -13.78 -21.39
N VAL A 86 3.29 -12.65 -20.98
CA VAL A 86 3.90 -11.56 -20.21
C VAL A 86 4.08 -11.98 -18.75
N PRO A 87 5.29 -11.93 -18.18
CA PRO A 87 5.48 -12.07 -16.74
C PRO A 87 4.87 -10.87 -15.99
N CYS A 88 4.11 -11.16 -14.94
CA CYS A 88 3.40 -10.17 -14.12
C CYS A 88 4.01 -10.13 -12.72
N TYR A 89 4.75 -9.07 -12.42
CA TYR A 89 5.33 -8.82 -11.11
C TYR A 89 4.39 -7.91 -10.32
N ASN A 90 3.76 -8.43 -9.27
CA ASN A 90 2.87 -7.67 -8.40
C ASN A 90 3.57 -7.37 -7.08
N ILE A 91 3.74 -6.09 -6.77
CA ILE A 91 4.28 -5.59 -5.51
C ILE A 91 3.10 -5.36 -4.57
N ALA A 92 2.91 -6.26 -3.62
CA ALA A 92 1.85 -6.17 -2.61
C ALA A 92 2.33 -5.26 -1.48
N VAL A 93 1.74 -4.06 -1.38
CA VAL A 93 2.11 -3.06 -0.37
C VAL A 93 1.30 -3.15 0.92
N ASP A 94 0.27 -3.99 0.95
CA ASP A 94 -0.49 -4.35 2.14
C ASP A 94 -0.25 -5.82 2.50
N HIS A 95 -0.71 -6.22 3.69
CA HIS A 95 -0.54 -7.59 4.16
C HIS A 95 -1.23 -8.60 3.22
N PRO A 96 -0.65 -9.78 2.92
CA PRO A 96 -1.20 -10.74 1.97
C PRO A 96 -2.60 -11.26 2.29
N TYR A 97 -3.04 -11.28 3.55
CA TYR A 97 -4.41 -11.70 3.88
C TYR A 97 -5.50 -10.78 3.31
N TYR A 98 -5.17 -9.53 2.97
CA TYR A 98 -6.09 -8.63 2.25
C TYR A 98 -6.49 -9.16 0.87
N TYR A 99 -5.62 -9.96 0.26
CA TYR A 99 -5.72 -10.34 -1.16
C TYR A 99 -6.13 -11.79 -1.38
N HIS A 100 -6.66 -12.48 -0.36
CA HIS A 100 -7.00 -13.90 -0.44
C HIS A 100 -7.87 -14.25 -1.66
N GLU A 101 -8.92 -13.47 -1.93
CA GLU A 101 -9.82 -13.69 -3.06
C GLU A 101 -9.15 -13.36 -4.40
N ARG A 102 -8.30 -12.35 -4.45
CA ARG A 102 -7.58 -11.93 -5.66
C ARG A 102 -6.55 -12.96 -6.12
N LEU A 103 -6.00 -13.73 -5.18
CA LEU A 103 -5.04 -14.79 -5.47
C LEU A 103 -5.66 -16.03 -6.15
N ALA A 104 -7.00 -16.12 -6.21
CA ALA A 104 -7.68 -17.26 -6.79
C ALA A 104 -7.66 -17.30 -8.34
N ASP A 105 -7.53 -16.14 -9.00
CA ASP A 105 -7.57 -16.05 -10.47
C ASP A 105 -6.53 -15.06 -10.99
N LEU A 106 -5.36 -15.57 -11.30
CA LEU A 106 -4.20 -14.80 -11.71
C LEU A 106 -3.65 -15.28 -13.05
N PRO A 107 -2.91 -14.42 -13.78
CA PRO A 107 -2.16 -14.83 -14.96
C PRO A 107 -1.17 -15.97 -14.67
N LYS A 108 -0.95 -16.85 -15.63
CA LYS A 108 -0.06 -18.04 -15.49
C LYS A 108 1.36 -17.70 -15.07
N LYS A 109 1.88 -16.54 -15.48
CA LYS A 109 3.23 -16.06 -15.13
C LYS A 109 3.16 -14.96 -14.08
N TYR A 110 2.49 -15.24 -12.96
CA TYR A 110 2.39 -14.35 -11.82
C TYR A 110 3.59 -14.49 -10.88
N TYR A 111 4.10 -13.36 -10.41
CA TYR A 111 5.19 -13.25 -9.45
C TYR A 111 4.76 -12.33 -8.30
N HIS A 112 4.68 -12.88 -7.10
CA HIS A 112 4.35 -12.12 -5.89
C HIS A 112 5.60 -11.49 -5.27
N ILE A 113 5.54 -10.21 -4.94
CA ILE A 113 6.61 -9.49 -4.26
C ILE A 113 6.03 -8.82 -3.03
N SER A 114 6.54 -9.20 -1.86
CA SER A 114 6.21 -8.59 -0.57
C SER A 114 7.18 -7.45 -0.26
N ILE A 115 6.69 -6.42 0.45
CA ILE A 115 7.51 -5.27 0.84
C ILE A 115 8.05 -5.36 2.27
N ASP A 116 7.60 -6.35 3.02
CA ASP A 116 7.98 -6.66 4.39
C ASP A 116 8.33 -8.15 4.50
N ARG A 117 9.33 -8.52 5.34
CA ARG A 117 9.78 -9.91 5.46
C ARG A 117 8.76 -10.80 6.14
N LEU A 118 8.04 -10.29 7.14
CA LEU A 118 6.97 -11.03 7.79
C LEU A 118 5.83 -11.31 6.81
N HIS A 119 5.51 -10.35 5.92
CA HIS A 119 4.56 -10.57 4.84
C HIS A 119 5.04 -11.64 3.84
N GLU A 120 6.34 -11.68 3.52
CA GLU A 120 6.91 -12.73 2.69
C GLU A 120 6.80 -14.10 3.38
N ASP A 121 7.11 -14.17 4.67
CA ASP A 121 7.04 -15.42 5.45
C ASP A 121 5.59 -15.90 5.61
N TYR A 122 4.65 -14.98 5.88
CA TYR A 122 3.23 -15.26 5.85
C TYR A 122 2.80 -15.82 4.49
N PHE A 123 3.20 -15.19 3.39
CA PHE A 123 2.85 -15.63 2.05
C PHE A 123 3.43 -17.01 1.73
N LYS A 124 4.66 -17.30 2.12
CA LYS A 124 5.28 -18.63 1.98
C LYS A 124 4.49 -19.71 2.73
N HIS A 125 4.04 -19.40 3.93
CA HIS A 125 3.35 -20.35 4.81
C HIS A 125 1.92 -20.63 4.33
N PHE A 126 1.14 -19.57 4.08
CA PHE A 126 -0.28 -19.69 3.78
C PHE A 126 -0.61 -19.89 2.30
N TYR A 127 0.33 -19.59 1.39
CA TYR A 127 0.16 -19.72 -0.07
C TYR A 127 1.31 -20.52 -0.69
N PRO A 128 1.57 -21.77 -0.22
CA PRO A 128 2.69 -22.58 -0.71
C PRO A 128 2.56 -22.97 -2.19
N GLU A 129 1.35 -22.89 -2.75
CA GLU A 129 1.09 -23.11 -4.19
C GLU A 129 1.78 -22.09 -5.10
N PHE A 130 2.15 -20.91 -4.60
CA PHE A 130 2.89 -19.90 -5.34
C PHE A 130 4.40 -20.08 -5.16
N THR A 131 5.09 -20.43 -6.24
CA THR A 131 6.55 -20.63 -6.24
C THR A 131 7.32 -19.35 -6.59
N HIS A 132 6.72 -18.48 -7.37
CA HIS A 132 7.32 -17.22 -7.80
C HIS A 132 6.98 -16.12 -6.80
N ARG A 133 7.85 -15.91 -5.82
CA ARG A 133 7.70 -14.92 -4.76
C ARG A 133 9.05 -14.30 -4.40
N GLY A 134 9.02 -13.12 -3.84
CA GLY A 134 10.24 -12.42 -3.45
C GLY A 134 9.95 -11.28 -2.47
N PHE A 135 11.01 -10.67 -1.99
CA PHE A 135 11.01 -9.53 -1.10
C PHE A 135 11.66 -8.33 -1.78
N LEU A 136 11.00 -7.16 -1.69
CA LEU A 136 11.52 -5.89 -2.15
C LEU A 136 11.14 -4.81 -1.13
N PRO A 137 12.08 -4.30 -0.32
CA PRO A 137 11.77 -3.24 0.63
C PRO A 137 11.32 -1.98 -0.11
N LEU A 138 10.38 -1.25 0.49
CA LEU A 138 9.97 0.04 -0.03
C LEU A 138 11.13 1.02 0.00
N ALA A 139 11.27 1.80 -1.07
CA ALA A 139 12.21 2.91 -1.17
C ALA A 139 11.46 4.24 -1.09
N GLY A 140 12.12 5.26 -0.57
CA GLY A 140 11.61 6.62 -0.54
C GLY A 140 11.98 7.42 -1.78
N SER A 141 11.33 8.56 -1.97
CA SER A 141 11.73 9.56 -2.97
C SER A 141 12.85 10.45 -2.43
N SER A 142 13.81 10.84 -3.27
CA SER A 142 14.85 11.77 -2.85
C SER A 142 14.30 13.19 -2.66
N LEU A 143 14.79 13.91 -1.66
CA LEU A 143 14.40 15.31 -1.42
C LEU A 143 14.71 16.22 -2.62
N GLU A 144 15.76 15.93 -3.36
CA GLU A 144 16.15 16.68 -4.56
C GLU A 144 15.09 16.53 -5.68
N GLU A 145 14.52 15.37 -5.82
CA GLU A 145 13.46 15.13 -6.79
C GLU A 145 12.17 15.83 -6.40
N LEU A 146 11.82 15.80 -5.11
CA LEU A 146 10.63 16.46 -4.57
C LEU A 146 10.72 18.00 -4.64
N CYS A 147 11.92 18.59 -4.58
CA CYS A 147 12.13 20.03 -4.59
C CYS A 147 12.42 20.60 -5.98
N LYS A 148 12.54 19.79 -7.02
CA LYS A 148 12.68 20.30 -8.39
C LYS A 148 11.36 20.99 -8.81
N PRO A 149 11.43 22.23 -9.35
CA PRO A 149 10.24 22.81 -9.97
C PRO A 149 9.78 21.89 -11.09
N ASN A 150 8.47 21.66 -11.19
CA ASN A 150 7.85 20.90 -12.28
C ASN A 150 8.25 21.50 -13.63
N SER A 151 9.38 21.13 -14.17
CA SER A 151 9.76 21.44 -15.55
C SER A 151 8.95 20.53 -16.44
N GLY A 152 7.78 21.05 -16.87
CA GLY A 152 7.05 20.42 -17.94
C GLY A 152 7.97 20.25 -19.14
N LYS A 153 8.07 19.00 -19.60
CA LYS A 153 8.69 18.57 -20.86
C LYS A 153 10.13 19.04 -21.07
N GLU A 154 11.08 18.15 -20.82
CA GLU A 154 12.28 18.10 -21.66
C GLU A 154 12.62 16.65 -22.00
N ASP A 155 12.43 16.31 -23.29
CA ASP A 155 13.10 15.19 -23.94
C ASP A 155 14.60 15.53 -24.01
N GLY A 156 15.44 14.75 -23.33
CA GLY A 156 16.86 14.92 -23.52
C GLY A 156 17.74 14.35 -22.41
N LYS A 157 18.60 13.44 -22.77
CA LYS A 157 19.66 12.82 -21.99
C LYS A 157 20.32 13.80 -21.02
N GLN A 158 20.06 13.71 -19.73
CA GLN A 158 20.93 14.21 -18.71
C GLN A 158 21.37 13.07 -17.78
N SER A 159 22.65 12.80 -17.80
CA SER A 159 23.32 12.05 -16.74
C SER A 159 23.22 12.88 -15.45
N VAL A 160 22.42 12.41 -14.49
CA VAL A 160 22.34 13.06 -13.19
C VAL A 160 23.56 12.60 -12.38
N GLU A 161 24.60 13.44 -12.33
CA GLU A 161 25.56 13.38 -11.26
C GLU A 161 24.82 13.79 -9.98
N TYR A 162 24.72 12.89 -9.02
CA TYR A 162 24.19 13.22 -7.69
C TYR A 162 25.18 14.20 -7.01
N PRO A 163 24.75 15.43 -6.63
CA PRO A 163 25.63 16.33 -5.91
C PRO A 163 26.06 15.66 -4.59
N ALA A 164 27.34 15.81 -4.25
CA ALA A 164 27.85 15.35 -2.97
C ALA A 164 27.01 15.97 -1.83
N GLU A 165 26.76 15.21 -0.75
CA GLU A 165 25.93 15.62 0.40
C GLU A 165 26.25 17.02 0.97
N ALA A 166 27.49 17.47 0.79
CA ALA A 166 28.01 18.76 1.30
C ALA A 166 27.34 20.01 0.68
N ASN A 167 26.60 19.92 -0.43
CA ASN A 167 26.02 21.07 -1.15
C ASN A 167 24.49 21.16 -1.07
N ARG A 168 23.84 20.38 -0.21
CA ARG A 168 22.37 20.38 -0.06
C ARG A 168 21.91 21.60 0.72
N LYS A 169 21.08 22.46 0.10
CA LYS A 169 20.38 23.50 0.86
C LYS A 169 19.37 22.80 1.80
N PRO A 170 19.40 23.08 3.10
CA PRO A 170 18.42 22.51 4.03
C PRO A 170 17.01 22.95 3.64
N VAL A 171 16.06 22.00 3.65
CA VAL A 171 14.65 22.32 3.47
C VAL A 171 14.17 23.07 4.69
N GLU A 172 13.54 24.24 4.47
CA GLU A 172 12.94 25.02 5.55
C GLU A 172 11.88 24.21 6.29
N LYS A 173 11.99 24.15 7.62
CA LYS A 173 11.06 23.39 8.46
C LYS A 173 9.85 24.25 8.82
N LYS A 174 8.73 23.96 8.16
CA LYS A 174 7.45 24.65 8.33
C LYS A 174 6.58 24.04 9.41
N TYR A 175 6.69 22.71 9.61
CA TYR A 175 5.86 21.95 10.52
C TYR A 175 6.70 21.40 11.67
N ASN A 176 6.15 21.41 12.90
CA ASN A 176 6.81 20.79 14.04
C ASN A 176 6.61 19.27 14.00
N VAL A 177 5.37 18.83 14.06
CA VAL A 177 4.96 17.42 13.96
C VAL A 177 3.93 17.29 12.86
N ILE A 178 4.09 16.29 12.01
CA ILE A 178 3.16 16.00 10.91
C ILE A 178 2.68 14.56 10.96
N MET A 179 1.41 14.34 10.63
CA MET A 179 0.83 13.04 10.31
C MET A 179 0.25 13.08 8.91
N THR A 180 0.67 12.17 8.04
CA THR A 180 0.11 12.01 6.69
C THR A 180 -0.65 10.70 6.59
N GLY A 181 -1.89 10.77 6.10
CA GLY A 181 -2.78 9.62 5.92
C GLY A 181 -4.16 9.86 6.50
N ASN A 182 -5.11 9.08 6.04
CA ASN A 182 -6.50 9.18 6.49
C ASN A 182 -6.67 8.56 7.88
N PHE A 183 -7.64 9.08 8.59
CA PHE A 183 -8.15 8.52 9.83
C PHE A 183 -9.58 8.02 9.60
N THR A 184 -9.91 6.90 10.23
CA THR A 184 -11.26 6.35 10.27
C THR A 184 -11.57 6.01 11.72
N PRO A 185 -12.62 6.55 12.33
CA PRO A 185 -13.00 6.19 13.69
C PRO A 185 -13.20 4.68 13.85
N THR A 186 -12.81 4.13 15.00
CA THR A 186 -12.95 2.69 15.26
C THR A 186 -14.38 2.22 15.21
N SER A 187 -15.35 3.12 15.50
CA SER A 187 -16.79 2.89 15.36
C SER A 187 -17.21 2.44 13.93
N PHE A 188 -16.42 2.75 12.92
CA PHE A 188 -16.63 2.24 11.56
C PHE A 188 -16.59 0.70 11.50
N CYS A 189 -15.84 0.06 12.39
CA CYS A 189 -15.71 -1.39 12.45
C CYS A 189 -16.81 -2.08 13.27
N GLU A 190 -17.60 -1.35 14.07
CA GLU A 190 -18.67 -1.93 14.91
C GLU A 190 -19.66 -2.81 14.13
N PRO A 191 -20.17 -2.41 12.94
CA PRO A 191 -21.05 -3.27 12.17
C PRO A 191 -20.42 -4.61 11.79
N TYR A 192 -19.10 -4.67 11.58
CA TYR A 192 -18.38 -5.90 11.24
C TYR A 192 -18.13 -6.77 12.47
N ILE A 193 -17.88 -6.17 13.63
CA ILE A 193 -17.72 -6.86 14.92
C ILE A 193 -19.04 -7.57 15.28
N HIS A 194 -20.16 -6.89 15.12
CA HIS A 194 -21.50 -7.38 15.53
C HIS A 194 -22.28 -8.05 14.39
N TRP A 195 -21.67 -8.32 13.24
CA TRP A 195 -22.35 -8.87 12.06
C TRP A 195 -23.04 -10.21 12.32
N ILE A 196 -22.39 -11.13 13.06
CA ILE A 196 -22.86 -12.53 13.14
C ILE A 196 -23.77 -12.70 14.38
N ASN A 197 -23.20 -12.62 15.56
CA ASN A 197 -23.88 -12.73 16.86
C ASN A 197 -22.96 -12.27 17.99
N ASP A 198 -23.45 -12.29 19.24
CA ASP A 198 -22.71 -11.82 20.41
C ASP A 198 -21.47 -12.66 20.74
N GLU A 199 -21.48 -13.96 20.43
CA GLU A 199 -20.35 -14.86 20.66
C GLU A 199 -19.19 -14.50 19.73
N TYR A 200 -19.47 -14.29 18.44
CA TYR A 200 -18.47 -13.80 17.49
C TYR A 200 -18.01 -12.38 17.82
N ALA A 201 -18.91 -11.51 18.28
CA ALA A 201 -18.52 -10.17 18.71
C ALA A 201 -17.52 -10.22 19.87
N ALA A 202 -17.77 -11.09 20.87
CA ALA A 202 -16.85 -11.31 21.99
C ALA A 202 -15.51 -11.90 21.52
N PHE A 203 -15.52 -12.82 20.55
CA PHE A 203 -14.32 -13.39 19.94
C PHE A 203 -13.47 -12.31 19.25
N TYR A 204 -14.08 -11.47 18.41
CA TYR A 204 -13.37 -10.39 17.73
C TYR A 204 -12.85 -9.33 18.70
N GLN A 205 -13.66 -8.97 19.69
CA GLN A 205 -13.23 -8.03 20.73
C GLN A 205 -12.05 -8.57 21.53
N GLY A 206 -12.04 -9.87 21.84
CA GLY A 206 -10.92 -10.53 22.51
C GLY A 206 -9.62 -10.44 21.73
N ILE A 207 -9.66 -10.58 20.40
CA ILE A 207 -8.50 -10.39 19.53
C ILE A 207 -8.04 -8.93 19.55
N ILE A 208 -8.96 -7.99 19.41
CA ILE A 208 -8.67 -6.54 19.43
C ILE A 208 -8.00 -6.14 20.74
N ASP A 209 -8.57 -6.55 21.87
CA ASP A 209 -8.06 -6.21 23.20
C ASP A 209 -6.66 -6.80 23.43
N ASP A 210 -6.43 -8.04 23.00
CA ASP A 210 -5.13 -8.71 23.11
C ASP A 210 -4.05 -8.01 22.27
N ILE A 211 -4.37 -7.59 21.03
CA ILE A 211 -3.45 -6.82 20.20
C ILE A 211 -3.14 -5.45 20.80
N ILE A 212 -4.13 -4.76 21.35
CA ILE A 212 -3.94 -3.46 21.98
C ILE A 212 -3.08 -3.59 23.25
N ALA A 213 -3.28 -4.65 24.02
CA ALA A 213 -2.47 -4.92 25.21
C ALA A 213 -1.03 -5.33 24.88
N HIS A 214 -0.79 -5.87 23.69
CA HIS A 214 0.51 -6.38 23.26
C HIS A 214 0.95 -5.77 21.91
N PRO A 215 1.27 -4.47 21.85
CA PRO A 215 1.53 -3.74 20.61
C PRO A 215 2.79 -4.19 19.85
N HIS A 216 3.60 -5.05 20.44
CA HIS A 216 4.75 -5.69 19.81
C HIS A 216 4.39 -6.93 18.97
N ARG A 217 3.17 -7.46 19.11
CA ARG A 217 2.67 -8.60 18.34
C ARG A 217 1.98 -8.14 17.05
N THR A 218 1.91 -9.02 16.06
CA THR A 218 1.19 -8.74 14.83
C THR A 218 -0.27 -9.19 14.90
N VAL A 219 -1.15 -8.65 14.02
CA VAL A 219 -2.57 -9.07 13.98
C VAL A 219 -2.68 -10.55 13.66
N GLU A 220 -1.91 -11.02 12.68
CA GLU A 220 -1.95 -12.42 12.26
C GLU A 220 -1.52 -13.37 13.38
N GLU A 221 -0.47 -13.04 14.16
CA GLU A 221 -0.04 -13.87 15.30
C GLU A 221 -1.16 -14.03 16.32
N VAL A 222 -1.75 -12.91 16.77
CA VAL A 222 -2.81 -12.94 17.79
C VAL A 222 -4.08 -13.57 17.22
N ALA A 223 -4.50 -13.19 16.02
CA ALA A 223 -5.69 -13.74 15.40
C ALA A 223 -5.57 -15.26 15.13
N LEU A 224 -4.39 -15.75 14.74
CA LEU A 224 -4.13 -17.18 14.56
C LEU A 224 -4.29 -17.93 15.88
N GLU A 225 -3.68 -17.46 16.98
CA GLU A 225 -3.81 -18.12 18.29
C GLU A 225 -5.26 -18.22 18.75
N HIS A 226 -6.04 -17.15 18.55
CA HIS A 226 -7.47 -17.16 18.85
C HIS A 226 -8.25 -18.13 17.94
N CYS A 227 -7.97 -18.12 16.63
CA CYS A 227 -8.60 -19.05 15.69
C CYS A 227 -8.27 -20.51 15.99
N GLU A 228 -7.02 -20.85 16.28
CA GLU A 228 -6.59 -22.23 16.62
C GLU A 228 -7.26 -22.71 17.89
N ARG A 229 -7.45 -21.85 18.88
CA ARG A 229 -8.15 -22.18 20.13
C ARG A 229 -9.63 -22.48 19.90
N GLU A 230 -10.30 -21.70 19.04
CA GLU A 230 -11.74 -21.84 18.80
C GLU A 230 -12.11 -22.86 17.73
N MET A 231 -11.30 -22.97 16.68
CA MET A 231 -11.60 -23.85 15.53
C MET A 231 -11.20 -25.30 15.75
N GLY A 232 -10.32 -25.60 16.73
CA GLY A 232 -9.78 -26.94 16.94
C GLY A 232 -8.93 -27.42 15.77
N GLU A 233 -9.23 -28.63 15.21
CA GLU A 233 -8.54 -29.10 14.03
C GLU A 233 -8.88 -28.24 12.80
N ASN A 234 -7.86 -27.62 12.20
CA ASN A 234 -8.00 -26.71 11.07
C ASN A 234 -6.86 -26.93 10.07
N THR A 235 -7.04 -26.40 8.85
CA THR A 235 -6.01 -26.36 7.82
C THR A 235 -5.51 -24.92 7.63
N TYR A 236 -4.32 -24.77 7.07
CA TYR A 236 -3.82 -23.43 6.68
C TYR A 236 -4.78 -22.69 5.72
N LYS A 237 -5.62 -23.43 4.96
CA LYS A 237 -6.64 -22.85 4.09
C LYS A 237 -7.79 -22.25 4.88
N ASP A 238 -8.20 -22.91 5.96
CA ASP A 238 -9.23 -22.41 6.86
C ASP A 238 -8.75 -21.16 7.58
N LEU A 239 -7.52 -21.20 8.10
CA LEU A 239 -6.90 -20.08 8.82
C LEU A 239 -6.72 -18.84 7.92
N ARG A 240 -6.19 -19.01 6.69
CA ARG A 240 -6.04 -17.87 5.77
C ARG A 240 -7.37 -17.24 5.36
N MET A 241 -8.44 -18.06 5.24
CA MET A 241 -9.79 -17.57 5.00
C MET A 241 -10.34 -16.81 6.21
N ALA A 242 -10.12 -17.33 7.43
CA ALA A 242 -10.52 -16.67 8.67
C ALA A 242 -9.82 -15.30 8.80
N LEU A 243 -8.49 -15.25 8.61
CA LEU A 243 -7.73 -13.99 8.62
C LEU A 243 -8.23 -12.99 7.59
N HIS A 244 -8.49 -13.43 6.36
CA HIS A 244 -9.05 -12.57 5.32
C HIS A 244 -10.41 -11.95 5.74
N ARG A 245 -11.26 -12.70 6.41
CA ARG A 245 -12.56 -12.21 6.89
C ARG A 245 -12.44 -11.26 8.08
N MET A 246 -11.29 -11.21 8.74
CA MET A 246 -11.00 -10.36 9.90
C MET A 246 -10.19 -9.11 9.56
N ILE A 247 -10.10 -8.70 8.29
CA ILE A 247 -9.40 -7.47 7.84
C ILE A 247 -9.85 -6.23 8.64
N PHE A 248 -11.12 -6.16 9.06
CA PHE A 248 -11.63 -5.06 9.85
C PHE A 248 -10.94 -4.92 11.22
N ILE A 249 -10.37 -5.99 11.79
CA ILE A 249 -9.57 -5.94 13.03
C ILE A 249 -8.28 -5.15 12.79
N ASP A 250 -7.59 -5.40 11.68
CA ASP A 250 -6.42 -4.60 11.30
C ASP A 250 -6.80 -3.11 11.13
N ILE A 251 -7.89 -2.83 10.43
CA ILE A 251 -8.37 -1.46 10.23
C ILE A 251 -8.69 -0.80 11.57
N TYR A 252 -9.34 -1.52 12.50
CA TYR A 252 -9.65 -1.05 13.85
C TYR A 252 -8.39 -0.67 14.60
N VAL A 253 -7.46 -1.61 14.74
CA VAL A 253 -6.25 -1.43 15.58
C VAL A 253 -5.30 -0.38 14.99
N ARG A 254 -5.17 -0.33 13.67
CA ARG A 254 -4.41 0.70 12.96
C ARG A 254 -4.93 2.09 13.27
N ASN A 255 -6.24 2.28 13.18
CA ASN A 255 -6.86 3.57 13.46
C ASN A 255 -6.88 3.90 14.97
N TYR A 256 -7.02 2.89 15.83
CA TYR A 256 -6.84 3.05 17.27
C TYR A 256 -5.46 3.67 17.58
N TRP A 257 -4.37 3.08 17.10
CA TRP A 257 -3.03 3.59 17.38
C TRP A 257 -2.73 4.93 16.69
N ARG A 258 -3.29 5.18 15.52
CA ARG A 258 -3.22 6.51 14.87
C ARG A 258 -3.89 7.57 15.72
N ARG A 259 -5.08 7.27 16.21
CA ARG A 259 -5.81 8.14 17.13
C ARG A 259 -4.97 8.44 18.37
N GLU A 260 -4.51 7.42 19.07
CA GLU A 260 -3.76 7.58 20.31
C GLU A 260 -2.46 8.38 20.09
N ALA A 261 -1.72 8.12 19.03
CA ALA A 261 -0.50 8.84 18.73
C ALA A 261 -0.71 10.35 18.50
N VAL A 262 -1.78 10.73 17.78
CA VAL A 262 -2.11 12.13 17.55
C VAL A 262 -2.72 12.76 18.79
N LYS A 263 -3.69 12.08 19.43
CA LYS A 263 -4.40 12.56 20.60
C LYS A 263 -3.45 12.90 21.75
N VAL A 264 -2.52 12.02 22.10
CA VAL A 264 -1.61 12.24 23.24
C VAL A 264 -0.71 13.46 23.03
N LEU A 265 -0.30 13.75 21.79
CA LEU A 265 0.50 14.94 21.49
C LEU A 265 -0.33 16.22 21.54
N VAL A 266 -1.51 16.18 20.92
CA VAL A 266 -2.45 17.31 20.88
C VAL A 266 -2.90 17.71 22.29
N ASP A 267 -3.26 16.73 23.13
CA ASP A 267 -3.68 16.97 24.51
C ASP A 267 -2.52 17.41 25.42
N ALA A 268 -1.27 17.09 25.06
CA ALA A 268 -0.07 17.62 25.70
C ALA A 268 0.32 19.04 25.24
N GLY A 269 -0.48 19.71 24.41
CA GLY A 269 -0.21 21.07 23.92
C GLY A 269 0.77 21.12 22.75
N ILE A 270 1.04 19.99 22.10
CA ILE A 270 1.92 19.93 20.93
C ILE A 270 1.08 20.08 19.66
N GLN A 271 1.42 21.08 18.86
CA GLN A 271 0.76 21.25 17.56
C GLN A 271 1.14 20.13 16.60
N VAL A 272 0.10 19.45 16.07
CA VAL A 272 0.22 18.39 15.05
C VAL A 272 -0.53 18.81 13.79
N ASP A 273 0.17 18.87 12.68
CA ASP A 273 -0.39 19.11 11.36
C ASP A 273 -0.79 17.78 10.73
N VAL A 274 -2.08 17.56 10.45
CA VAL A 274 -2.60 16.30 9.89
C VAL A 274 -3.06 16.50 8.45
N PHE A 275 -2.58 15.65 7.54
CA PHE A 275 -2.92 15.65 6.11
C PHE A 275 -3.70 14.38 5.76
N GLY A 276 -4.98 14.54 5.45
CA GLY A 276 -5.87 13.44 5.11
C GLY A 276 -7.31 13.69 5.53
N LYS A 277 -8.19 12.72 5.25
CA LYS A 277 -9.61 12.78 5.60
C LYS A 277 -9.87 12.17 6.98
N GLY A 278 -10.97 12.57 7.60
CA GLY A 278 -11.56 11.95 8.79
C GLY A 278 -10.97 12.42 10.12
N TRP A 279 -9.92 13.24 10.10
CA TRP A 279 -9.31 13.75 11.34
C TRP A 279 -10.20 14.73 12.10
N ASP A 280 -11.17 15.33 11.45
CA ASP A 280 -12.24 16.14 12.06
C ASP A 280 -13.17 15.33 12.97
N GLU A 281 -13.17 14.01 12.87
CA GLU A 281 -13.90 13.10 13.75
C GLU A 281 -13.11 12.70 15.02
N LEU A 282 -11.84 13.11 15.12
CA LEU A 282 -11.01 12.81 16.28
C LEU A 282 -11.48 13.64 17.49
N THR A 283 -11.89 12.96 18.57
CA THR A 283 -12.20 13.60 19.84
C THR A 283 -10.97 13.66 20.74
N CYS A 284 -10.56 14.88 21.16
CA CYS A 284 -9.43 15.16 22.04
C CYS A 284 -9.76 16.34 22.98
N GLU A 285 -8.93 16.55 24.01
CA GLU A 285 -9.14 17.61 25.02
C GLU A 285 -8.74 18.99 24.47
N HIS A 286 -7.73 19.05 23.59
CA HIS A 286 -7.16 20.29 23.05
C HIS A 286 -7.17 20.31 21.52
N PRO A 287 -8.36 20.29 20.87
CA PRO A 287 -8.47 20.22 19.40
C PRO A 287 -7.81 21.40 18.68
N GLU A 288 -7.61 22.54 19.35
CA GLU A 288 -6.93 23.71 18.81
C GLU A 288 -5.48 23.45 18.45
N ASN A 289 -4.85 22.40 19.00
CA ASN A 289 -3.49 21.98 18.68
C ASN A 289 -3.42 21.04 17.45
N MET A 290 -4.56 20.59 16.92
CA MET A 290 -4.62 19.79 15.70
C MET A 290 -4.96 20.66 14.51
N ILE A 291 -4.01 20.82 13.59
CA ILE A 291 -4.20 21.63 12.38
C ILE A 291 -4.59 20.70 11.23
N LEU A 292 -5.83 20.85 10.78
CA LEU A 292 -6.40 20.04 9.71
C LEU A 292 -5.98 20.59 8.35
N HIS A 293 -5.36 19.73 7.53
CA HIS A 293 -5.10 20.00 6.12
C HIS A 293 -5.96 19.10 5.24
N PRO A 294 -6.42 19.57 4.07
CA PRO A 294 -7.21 18.76 3.16
C PRO A 294 -6.39 17.57 2.63
N GLN A 295 -7.10 16.55 2.15
CA GLN A 295 -6.45 15.48 1.39
C GLN A 295 -5.74 16.06 0.18
N THR A 296 -4.51 15.64 -0.05
CA THR A 296 -3.65 16.12 -1.14
C THR A 296 -2.94 14.93 -1.81
N THR A 297 -2.12 15.22 -2.82
CA THR A 297 -1.38 14.19 -3.56
C THR A 297 -0.22 13.60 -2.74
N SER A 298 0.24 12.41 -3.12
CA SER A 298 1.42 11.77 -2.52
C SER A 298 2.66 12.66 -2.61
N GLU A 299 2.84 13.37 -3.74
CA GLU A 299 3.95 14.31 -3.92
C GLU A 299 3.91 15.44 -2.89
N GLU A 300 2.74 16.07 -2.67
CA GLU A 300 2.59 17.14 -1.69
C GLU A 300 2.73 16.63 -0.24
N CYS A 301 2.23 15.43 0.06
CA CYS A 301 2.48 14.77 1.35
C CYS A 301 3.99 14.58 1.60
N LEU A 302 4.74 14.09 0.63
CA LEU A 302 6.18 13.89 0.75
C LEU A 302 6.94 15.22 0.93
N LYS A 303 6.53 16.29 0.22
CA LYS A 303 7.07 17.65 0.43
C LYS A 303 6.77 18.16 1.84
N ALA A 304 5.56 17.93 2.35
CA ALA A 304 5.19 18.31 3.71
C ALA A 304 6.03 17.54 4.75
N ILE A 305 6.23 16.23 4.57
CA ILE A 305 7.11 15.40 5.39
C ILE A 305 8.54 15.97 5.37
N ALA A 306 9.07 16.29 4.20
CA ALA A 306 10.40 16.91 4.06
C ALA A 306 10.52 18.25 4.78
N ALA A 307 9.44 19.04 4.83
CA ALA A 307 9.35 20.33 5.50
C ALA A 307 8.96 20.22 6.99
N SER A 308 8.83 19.02 7.56
CA SER A 308 8.55 18.80 8.97
C SER A 308 9.82 18.53 9.78
N LYS A 309 9.79 18.81 11.09
CA LYS A 309 10.84 18.39 12.03
C LYS A 309 10.69 16.93 12.41
N ILE A 310 9.43 16.49 12.64
CA ILE A 310 9.05 15.14 13.03
C ILE A 310 7.91 14.70 12.13
N SER A 311 8.00 13.48 11.58
CA SER A 311 6.91 12.82 10.89
C SER A 311 6.45 11.61 11.71
N LEU A 312 5.17 11.56 12.05
CA LEU A 312 4.58 10.39 12.69
C LEU A 312 4.33 9.33 11.62
N ASN A 313 4.83 8.13 11.88
CA ASN A 313 4.52 6.94 11.09
C ASN A 313 3.92 5.88 12.01
N VAL A 314 2.61 5.70 11.92
CA VAL A 314 1.88 4.72 12.73
C VAL A 314 1.41 3.59 11.83
N MET A 315 2.30 2.61 11.65
CA MET A 315 2.08 1.40 10.83
C MET A 315 2.41 0.18 11.68
N PRO A 316 1.46 -0.26 12.54
CA PRO A 316 1.74 -1.28 13.57
C PRO A 316 2.14 -2.65 13.02
N TRP A 317 1.93 -2.93 11.74
CA TRP A 317 2.11 -4.25 11.11
C TRP A 317 3.36 -4.40 10.27
N PHE A 318 4.07 -3.32 10.01
CA PHE A 318 5.35 -3.38 9.33
C PHE A 318 6.43 -3.41 10.43
N LYS A 319 7.00 -4.58 10.66
CA LYS A 319 7.96 -4.83 11.77
C LYS A 319 9.41 -4.92 11.32
N ASP A 320 9.66 -4.95 10.01
CA ASP A 320 11.00 -4.97 9.40
C ASP A 320 11.52 -3.57 9.05
#